data_61599dab8ae314bc14e3387962d8516f
#
_entry.id   61599dab8ae314bc14e3387962d8516f
#
_cell.length_a   1.000
_cell.length_b   1.000
_cell.length_c   1.000
_cell.angle_alpha   90.00
_cell.angle_beta   90.00
_cell.angle_gamma   90.00
#
_symmetry.space_group_name_H-M   'P 1'
#
loop_
_entity.id
_entity.type
_entity.pdbx_description
1 polymer ?
#
loop_
_entity_poly.entity_id
_entity_poly.type
_entity_poly.pdbx_seq_one_letter_code
_entity_poly.pdbx_strand_id
1 'polypeptide(L)'
;MLVFCQKCGKQIPDGAVFCNFCGGQQGVVAGGPPPAPGYPGAPPPPGYPPQAPPGYPPQQAPPPTHPAAYAPAGATDLKCSSCGAPLKPQGGLTLITCDYCGTATTLGSGGWSVIQKHFMLDNRIDQETALQAGGKWLDQGLLRRNVAKNAELLEATLRFVPYWIVPTSVTADIQGLKGGGVTTLNTGQGAAQTGLKIGLSILAGAAAAAAANQRGGHVQMNQPQPVRVRDRINVFYQIPVVGVRGYNKYQPDDGYTFNVQGKSSYDKKKTGGVETLDGDVTEQEANQFAQSLAQKYAEKEARKRVDTLESFVPYFQQSPGELLHAPVWFVRYRHKGTKEMFILIDGNASKVIDGERPSVSLW
;
A
#
# COMPACT_ATOMS: atom_id res chain seq x y z
N MET A 1 -23.95 4.81 14.66
CA MET A 1 -23.70 6.26 14.87
C MET A 1 -22.54 6.70 14.01
N LEU A 2 -22.54 7.94 13.51
CA LEU A 2 -21.41 8.47 12.74
C LEU A 2 -20.40 9.04 13.73
N VAL A 3 -19.19 8.52 13.71
CA VAL A 3 -18.09 8.95 14.59
C VAL A 3 -17.06 9.71 13.77
N PHE A 4 -16.52 10.80 14.32
CA PHE A 4 -15.52 11.61 13.65
C PHE A 4 -14.15 11.46 14.32
N CYS A 5 -13.10 11.41 13.52
CA CYS A 5 -11.74 11.33 14.01
C CYS A 5 -11.37 12.58 14.81
N GLN A 6 -10.90 12.40 16.04
CA GLN A 6 -10.48 13.50 16.93
C GLN A 6 -9.26 14.27 16.41
N LYS A 7 -8.44 13.65 15.51
CA LYS A 7 -7.21 14.26 15.01
C LYS A 7 -7.42 15.00 13.67
N CYS A 8 -8.26 14.50 12.76
CA CYS A 8 -8.41 15.09 11.42
C CYS A 8 -9.84 15.46 11.05
N GLY A 9 -10.82 15.25 11.94
CA GLY A 9 -12.22 15.61 11.73
C GLY A 9 -12.97 14.81 10.67
N LYS A 10 -12.34 13.83 10.02
CA LYS A 10 -13.01 12.99 9.02
C LYS A 10 -13.86 11.91 9.68
N GLN A 11 -14.94 11.56 9.01
CA GLN A 11 -15.86 10.52 9.44
C GLN A 11 -15.21 9.14 9.35
N ILE A 12 -15.33 8.35 10.43
CA ILE A 12 -14.77 7.00 10.55
C ILE A 12 -15.86 6.03 11.00
N PRO A 13 -15.72 4.73 10.73
CA PRO A 13 -16.61 3.70 11.24
C PRO A 13 -16.67 3.69 12.77
N ASP A 14 -17.84 3.38 13.31
CA ASP A 14 -18.03 3.20 14.75
C ASP A 14 -17.17 2.04 15.26
N GLY A 15 -16.45 2.25 16.37
CA GLY A 15 -15.53 1.26 16.93
C GLY A 15 -14.13 1.20 16.25
N ALA A 16 -13.82 2.09 15.33
CA ALA A 16 -12.49 2.14 14.73
C ALA A 16 -11.44 2.58 15.77
N VAL A 17 -10.44 1.73 16.01
CA VAL A 17 -9.32 2.00 16.92
C VAL A 17 -8.35 3.00 16.30
N PHE A 18 -8.27 3.05 14.97
CA PHE A 18 -7.45 4.00 14.23
C PHE A 18 -8.24 4.65 13.10
N CYS A 19 -7.94 5.91 12.82
CA CYS A 19 -8.53 6.63 11.70
C CYS A 19 -7.92 6.15 10.36
N ASN A 20 -8.74 5.67 9.45
CA ASN A 20 -8.34 5.22 8.11
C ASN A 20 -7.87 6.36 7.18
N PHE A 21 -8.00 7.64 7.59
CA PHE A 21 -7.57 8.79 6.79
C PHE A 21 -6.25 9.42 7.28
N CYS A 22 -5.98 9.41 8.60
CA CYS A 22 -4.80 10.06 9.15
C CYS A 22 -3.98 9.16 10.08
N GLY A 23 -4.35 7.88 10.25
CA GLY A 23 -3.68 6.93 11.13
C GLY A 23 -3.77 7.27 12.63
N GLY A 24 -4.48 8.34 13.01
CA GLY A 24 -4.61 8.75 14.42
C GLY A 24 -5.38 7.72 15.23
N GLN A 25 -4.82 7.30 16.37
CA GLN A 25 -5.49 6.41 17.32
C GLN A 25 -6.71 7.11 17.91
N GLN A 26 -7.84 6.41 17.97
CA GLN A 26 -9.08 6.87 18.56
C GLN A 26 -9.19 6.31 19.98
N GLY A 27 -9.62 7.14 20.93
CA GLY A 27 -9.79 6.70 22.31
C GLY A 27 -10.78 5.56 22.40
N VAL A 28 -10.32 4.40 22.88
CA VAL A 28 -11.22 3.28 23.26
C VAL A 28 -11.99 3.75 24.48
N VAL A 29 -13.29 3.91 24.37
CA VAL A 29 -14.16 3.99 25.56
C VAL A 29 -14.10 2.62 26.19
N ALA A 30 -13.44 2.54 27.35
CA ALA A 30 -13.31 1.32 28.12
C ALA A 30 -14.68 0.85 28.61
N GLY A 31 -15.34 0.00 27.81
CA GLY A 31 -16.40 -0.89 28.24
C GLY A 31 -15.78 -2.25 28.50
N GLY A 32 -15.25 -2.48 29.68
CA GLY A 32 -14.82 -3.79 30.10
C GLY A 32 -16.00 -4.77 30.14
N PRO A 33 -15.80 -6.05 29.80
CA PRO A 33 -16.83 -7.06 30.01
C PRO A 33 -17.18 -7.18 31.53
N PRO A 34 -18.44 -7.45 31.87
CA PRO A 34 -18.83 -7.64 33.28
C PRO A 34 -18.09 -8.85 33.88
N PRO A 35 -17.72 -8.79 35.19
CA PRO A 35 -17.04 -9.91 35.84
C PRO A 35 -17.94 -11.16 35.86
N ALA A 36 -17.32 -12.29 35.54
CA ALA A 36 -17.99 -13.59 35.63
C ALA A 36 -18.41 -13.89 37.09
N PRO A 37 -19.56 -14.56 37.31
CA PRO A 37 -20.02 -14.92 38.67
C PRO A 37 -19.05 -15.89 39.33
N GLY A 38 -18.65 -15.55 40.57
CA GLY A 38 -17.72 -16.32 41.37
C GLY A 38 -18.22 -17.71 41.75
N TYR A 39 -17.36 -18.70 41.57
CA TYR A 39 -17.52 -20.02 42.20
C TYR A 39 -17.01 -19.95 43.64
N PRO A 40 -17.69 -20.61 44.60
CA PRO A 40 -17.28 -20.64 46.00
C PRO A 40 -16.02 -21.48 46.21
N GLY A 41 -15.18 -21.00 47.11
CA GLY A 41 -13.82 -21.40 47.33
C GLY A 41 -13.56 -22.83 47.78
N ALA A 42 -12.43 -23.37 47.35
CA ALA A 42 -11.73 -24.49 47.96
C ALA A 42 -10.79 -23.97 49.06
N PRO A 43 -10.62 -24.69 50.19
CA PRO A 43 -9.77 -24.25 51.29
C PRO A 43 -8.26 -24.39 50.91
N PRO A 44 -7.39 -23.55 51.48
CA PRO A 44 -5.95 -23.63 51.23
C PRO A 44 -5.32 -24.82 51.98
N PRO A 45 -4.25 -25.44 51.41
CA PRO A 45 -3.51 -26.49 52.10
C PRO A 45 -2.68 -25.91 53.27
N PRO A 46 -2.42 -26.70 54.32
CA PRO A 46 -1.72 -26.25 55.53
C PRO A 46 -0.25 -25.92 55.26
N GLY A 47 0.18 -24.81 55.88
CA GLY A 47 1.46 -24.22 55.71
C GLY A 47 2.63 -25.00 56.33
N TYR A 48 3.75 -25.00 55.66
CA TYR A 48 5.07 -25.25 56.23
C TYR A 48 5.71 -23.89 56.60
N PRO A 49 6.37 -23.80 57.80
CA PRO A 49 7.10 -22.57 58.15
C PRO A 49 8.37 -22.43 57.34
N PRO A 50 8.71 -21.25 56.87
CA PRO A 50 9.99 -21.03 56.17
C PRO A 50 11.14 -20.99 57.16
N GLN A 51 12.16 -21.84 56.95
CA GLN A 51 13.43 -21.70 57.60
C GLN A 51 14.23 -20.55 57.00
N ALA A 52 14.66 -19.62 57.81
CA ALA A 52 15.51 -18.51 57.43
C ALA A 52 16.96 -19.02 57.24
N PRO A 53 17.67 -18.68 56.18
CA PRO A 53 19.11 -18.88 56.05
C PRO A 53 19.88 -17.81 56.86
N PRO A 54 21.05 -18.14 57.43
CA PRO A 54 21.80 -17.24 58.27
C PRO A 54 22.58 -16.18 57.46
N GLY A 55 22.49 -14.95 57.91
CA GLY A 55 23.55 -13.98 57.96
C GLY A 55 23.97 -13.31 56.66
N TYR A 56 23.22 -12.26 56.21
CA TYR A 56 23.80 -11.14 55.50
C TYR A 56 23.48 -9.82 56.24
N PRO A 57 24.45 -8.85 56.28
CA PRO A 57 24.22 -7.61 56.94
C PRO A 57 23.13 -6.76 56.20
N PRO A 58 22.42 -5.89 56.91
CA PRO A 58 21.31 -5.14 56.30
C PRO A 58 21.83 -4.16 55.22
N GLN A 59 21.48 -4.42 54.00
CA GLN A 59 21.62 -3.41 52.93
C GLN A 59 20.56 -2.33 53.17
N GLN A 60 21.06 -1.10 53.29
CA GLN A 60 20.22 0.11 53.33
C GLN A 60 19.34 0.13 52.10
N ALA A 61 18.03 0.30 52.29
CA ALA A 61 17.07 0.50 51.25
C ALA A 61 17.47 1.74 50.43
N PRO A 62 17.46 1.67 49.10
CA PRO A 62 17.65 2.87 48.27
C PRO A 62 16.50 3.85 48.54
N PRO A 63 16.77 5.16 48.50
CA PRO A 63 15.73 6.17 48.67
C PRO A 63 14.65 6.02 47.60
N PRO A 64 13.38 6.36 47.89
CA PRO A 64 12.31 6.29 46.91
C PRO A 64 12.65 7.17 45.71
N THR A 65 12.87 6.53 44.57
CA THR A 65 12.96 7.25 43.30
C THR A 65 11.61 7.83 42.98
N HIS A 66 11.52 9.16 43.01
CA HIS A 66 10.42 9.89 42.40
C HIS A 66 10.25 9.40 40.96
N PRO A 67 9.01 9.29 40.43
CA PRO A 67 8.81 9.03 39.03
C PRO A 67 9.51 10.14 38.25
N ALA A 68 10.61 9.82 37.64
CA ALA A 68 11.30 10.72 36.74
C ALA A 68 10.27 11.16 35.69
N ALA A 69 9.97 12.46 35.70
CA ALA A 69 9.30 13.08 34.60
C ALA A 69 9.99 12.60 33.30
N TYR A 70 9.22 12.11 32.36
CA TYR A 70 9.70 11.79 31.02
C TYR A 70 10.33 13.04 30.41
N ALA A 71 11.60 13.25 30.68
CA ALA A 71 12.39 14.16 29.88
C ALA A 71 12.42 13.59 28.47
N PRO A 72 12.19 14.39 27.42
CA PRO A 72 12.45 13.92 26.06
C PRO A 72 13.90 13.45 26.05
N ALA A 73 14.12 12.18 25.74
CA ALA A 73 15.43 11.58 25.70
C ALA A 73 16.32 12.45 24.83
N GLY A 74 17.16 13.24 25.47
CA GLY A 74 18.22 13.98 24.83
C GLY A 74 19.04 13.00 24.02
N ALA A 75 19.53 13.41 22.87
CA ALA A 75 20.33 12.67 21.93
C ALA A 75 21.42 11.86 22.66
N THR A 76 21.06 10.67 23.11
CA THR A 76 22.03 9.67 23.53
C THR A 76 22.78 9.27 22.28
N ASP A 77 24.09 9.20 22.35
CA ASP A 77 25.03 8.80 21.29
C ASP A 77 24.60 7.49 20.65
N LEU A 78 23.60 7.55 19.76
CA LEU A 78 23.18 6.38 18.99
C LEU A 78 24.35 5.99 18.09
N LYS A 79 24.85 4.78 18.29
CA LYS A 79 25.95 4.23 17.50
C LYS A 79 25.43 3.18 16.55
N CYS A 80 25.98 3.15 15.35
CA CYS A 80 25.75 2.08 14.40
C CYS A 80 26.19 0.77 15.00
N SER A 81 25.29 -0.19 15.11
CA SER A 81 25.60 -1.51 15.67
C SER A 81 26.55 -2.34 14.79
N SER A 82 26.72 -1.97 13.52
CA SER A 82 27.61 -2.63 12.58
C SER A 82 29.06 -2.09 12.64
N CYS A 83 29.24 -0.77 12.65
CA CYS A 83 30.59 -0.16 12.56
C CYS A 83 30.95 0.76 13.74
N GLY A 84 30.04 0.96 14.71
CA GLY A 84 30.26 1.81 15.86
C GLY A 84 30.24 3.31 15.62
N ALA A 85 30.06 3.76 14.38
CA ALA A 85 30.00 5.17 14.03
C ALA A 85 28.80 5.88 14.68
N PRO A 86 28.92 7.16 15.07
CA PRO A 86 27.79 7.89 15.63
C PRO A 86 26.69 8.08 14.59
N LEU A 87 25.46 7.74 14.96
CA LEU A 87 24.28 8.02 14.17
C LEU A 87 23.64 9.30 14.71
N LYS A 88 23.22 10.17 13.81
CA LYS A 88 22.54 11.43 14.17
C LYS A 88 21.05 11.31 13.85
N PRO A 89 20.22 10.83 14.79
CA PRO A 89 18.79 10.76 14.57
C PRO A 89 18.26 12.21 14.43
N GLN A 90 17.68 12.51 13.29
CA GLN A 90 16.90 13.72 13.13
C GLN A 90 15.50 13.46 13.70
N GLY A 91 14.93 14.48 14.39
CA GLY A 91 13.66 14.31 15.06
C GLY A 91 12.56 13.79 14.12
N GLY A 92 11.90 12.70 14.54
CA GLY A 92 10.82 12.06 13.79
C GLY A 92 11.24 10.97 12.80
N LEU A 93 12.54 10.77 12.54
CA LEU A 93 13.01 9.67 11.70
C LEU A 93 13.01 8.36 12.48
N THR A 94 12.44 7.33 11.88
CA THR A 94 12.42 5.96 12.41
C THR A 94 13.29 5.00 11.60
N LEU A 95 13.85 5.48 10.50
CA LEU A 95 14.74 4.75 9.62
C LEU A 95 15.97 5.60 9.36
N ILE A 96 17.15 5.14 9.80
CA ILE A 96 18.41 5.85 9.67
C ILE A 96 19.41 4.96 8.94
N THR A 97 20.02 5.50 7.91
CA THR A 97 21.11 4.84 7.19
C THR A 97 22.45 5.39 7.66
N CYS A 98 23.35 4.52 8.10
CA CYS A 98 24.70 4.91 8.57
C CYS A 98 25.52 5.49 7.42
N ASP A 99 26.00 6.71 7.57
CA ASP A 99 26.82 7.41 6.56
C ASP A 99 28.17 6.72 6.30
N TYR A 100 28.65 5.90 7.23
CA TYR A 100 29.98 5.27 7.15
C TYR A 100 29.94 3.88 6.51
N CYS A 101 29.01 3.02 6.92
CA CYS A 101 28.97 1.63 6.45
C CYS A 101 27.70 1.26 5.69
N GLY A 102 26.74 2.19 5.54
CA GLY A 102 25.50 1.95 4.82
C GLY A 102 24.48 1.07 5.56
N THR A 103 24.76 0.62 6.78
CA THR A 103 23.80 -0.19 7.55
C THR A 103 22.58 0.65 7.89
N ALA A 104 21.40 0.16 7.52
CA ALA A 104 20.14 0.78 7.90
C ALA A 104 19.66 0.24 9.26
N THR A 105 19.13 1.13 10.07
CA THR A 105 18.60 0.86 11.41
C THR A 105 17.21 1.45 11.51
N THR A 106 16.27 0.69 12.06
CA THR A 106 14.89 1.13 12.25
C THR A 106 14.52 1.17 13.73
N LEU A 107 13.69 2.14 14.11
CA LEU A 107 13.11 2.25 15.45
C LEU A 107 11.78 1.52 15.49
N GLY A 108 11.74 0.41 16.21
CA GLY A 108 10.52 -0.35 16.47
C GLY A 108 10.08 -0.25 17.94
N SER A 109 9.03 -0.98 18.32
CA SER A 109 8.52 -1.05 19.70
C SER A 109 9.55 -1.57 20.72
N GLY A 110 10.54 -2.34 20.27
CA GLY A 110 11.65 -2.87 21.08
C GLY A 110 12.92 -2.02 21.06
N GLY A 111 12.89 -0.82 20.46
CA GLY A 111 14.07 0.03 20.27
C GLY A 111 14.66 -0.04 18.85
N TRP A 112 15.90 0.40 18.69
CA TRP A 112 16.60 0.41 17.42
C TRP A 112 17.07 -1.00 17.03
N SER A 113 16.75 -1.42 15.81
CA SER A 113 17.15 -2.71 15.23
C SER A 113 17.76 -2.55 13.84
N VAL A 114 18.69 -3.44 13.48
CA VAL A 114 19.33 -3.44 12.15
C VAL A 114 18.43 -4.07 11.11
N ILE A 115 18.30 -3.43 9.98
CA ILE A 115 17.61 -3.98 8.81
C ILE A 115 18.60 -4.90 8.08
N GLN A 116 18.32 -6.19 8.10
CA GLN A 116 19.21 -7.22 7.51
C GLN A 116 19.16 -7.21 5.97
N LYS A 117 18.02 -6.87 5.39
CA LYS A 117 17.78 -6.87 3.95
C LYS A 117 17.72 -5.44 3.43
N HIS A 118 18.88 -4.83 3.24
CA HIS A 118 19.01 -3.47 2.76
C HIS A 118 19.73 -3.45 1.41
N PHE A 119 19.01 -3.02 0.38
CA PHE A 119 19.43 -3.04 -1.01
C PHE A 119 19.28 -1.68 -1.67
N MET A 120 19.87 -1.54 -2.85
CA MET A 120 19.68 -0.40 -3.74
C MET A 120 19.61 -0.85 -5.19
N LEU A 121 19.00 0.00 -6.02
CA LEU A 121 19.06 -0.06 -7.48
C LEU A 121 19.99 1.03 -7.99
N ASP A 122 20.75 0.73 -9.05
CA ASP A 122 21.58 1.72 -9.71
C ASP A 122 20.70 2.67 -10.56
N ASN A 123 21.04 3.95 -10.60
CA ASN A 123 20.47 4.85 -11.59
C ASN A 123 21.10 4.56 -12.96
N ARG A 124 20.27 4.26 -13.96
CA ARG A 124 20.69 3.88 -15.32
C ARG A 124 20.29 4.87 -16.40
N ILE A 125 19.56 5.90 -16.02
CA ILE A 125 19.07 6.91 -16.97
C ILE A 125 19.51 8.31 -16.55
N ASP A 126 19.73 9.15 -17.52
CA ASP A 126 19.94 10.57 -17.31
C ASP A 126 18.61 11.35 -17.26
N GLN A 127 18.72 12.64 -17.01
CA GLN A 127 17.57 13.53 -16.93
C GLN A 127 16.79 13.59 -18.25
N GLU A 128 17.46 13.58 -19.39
CA GLU A 128 16.80 13.66 -20.69
C GLU A 128 15.94 12.41 -20.93
N THR A 129 16.49 11.23 -20.68
CA THR A 129 15.75 9.95 -20.77
C THR A 129 14.56 9.91 -19.83
N ALA A 130 14.72 10.42 -18.61
CA ALA A 130 13.61 10.52 -17.65
C ALA A 130 12.50 11.43 -18.17
N LEU A 131 12.84 12.62 -18.67
CA LEU A 131 11.86 13.56 -19.25
C LEU A 131 11.15 12.99 -20.47
N GLN A 132 11.88 12.24 -21.34
CA GLN A 132 11.27 11.55 -22.48
C GLN A 132 10.28 10.47 -22.03
N ALA A 133 10.59 9.70 -20.97
CA ALA A 133 9.68 8.70 -20.41
C ALA A 133 8.41 9.36 -19.85
N GLY A 134 8.57 10.44 -19.07
CA GLY A 134 7.46 11.24 -18.56
C GLY A 134 6.59 11.84 -19.67
N GLY A 135 7.22 12.40 -20.71
CA GLY A 135 6.52 12.96 -21.88
C GLY A 135 5.69 11.91 -22.62
N LYS A 136 6.27 10.75 -22.90
CA LYS A 136 5.53 9.62 -23.50
C LYS A 136 4.34 9.21 -22.65
N TRP A 137 4.49 9.16 -21.33
CA TRP A 137 3.41 8.82 -20.41
C TRP A 137 2.30 9.89 -20.41
N LEU A 138 2.65 11.19 -20.45
CA LEU A 138 1.66 12.27 -20.54
C LEU A 138 0.80 12.18 -21.79
N ASP A 139 1.39 11.77 -22.92
CA ASP A 139 0.70 11.67 -24.20
C ASP A 139 -0.07 10.34 -24.39
N GLN A 140 -0.01 9.41 -23.42
CA GLN A 140 -0.74 8.15 -23.48
C GLN A 140 -2.26 8.38 -23.36
N GLY A 141 -3.02 7.80 -24.29
CA GLY A 141 -4.48 7.86 -24.33
C GLY A 141 -5.02 8.65 -25.53
N LEU A 142 -6.20 8.24 -25.99
CA LEU A 142 -6.78 8.70 -27.26
C LEU A 142 -6.97 10.23 -27.34
N LEU A 143 -7.21 10.88 -26.20
CA LEU A 143 -7.52 12.31 -26.09
C LEU A 143 -6.33 13.14 -25.56
N ARG A 144 -5.16 12.54 -25.38
CA ARG A 144 -4.01 13.18 -24.70
C ARG A 144 -2.86 13.54 -25.64
N ARG A 145 -3.14 13.76 -26.91
CA ARG A 145 -2.10 14.14 -27.88
C ARG A 145 -1.54 15.52 -27.56
N ASN A 146 -0.20 15.66 -27.58
CA ASN A 146 0.53 16.91 -27.35
C ASN A 146 0.40 17.50 -25.92
N VAL A 147 0.06 16.70 -24.90
CA VAL A 147 0.09 17.17 -23.50
C VAL A 147 1.51 17.50 -23.10
N ALA A 148 2.46 16.62 -23.44
CA ALA A 148 3.88 16.82 -23.16
C ALA A 148 4.43 18.09 -23.82
N LYS A 149 4.05 18.38 -25.07
CA LYS A 149 4.48 19.58 -25.79
C LYS A 149 4.05 20.88 -25.11
N ASN A 150 2.92 20.87 -24.42
CA ASN A 150 2.37 22.03 -23.72
C ASN A 150 2.68 22.01 -22.20
N ALA A 151 3.52 21.10 -21.75
CA ALA A 151 4.00 21.02 -20.38
C ALA A 151 5.24 21.89 -20.20
N GLU A 152 5.18 22.82 -19.27
CA GLU A 152 6.29 23.64 -18.81
C GLU A 152 7.03 22.86 -17.71
N LEU A 153 8.28 22.50 -17.94
CA LEU A 153 9.13 21.87 -16.93
C LEU A 153 9.50 22.90 -15.86
N LEU A 154 9.21 22.59 -14.60
CA LEU A 154 9.59 23.44 -13.46
C LEU A 154 10.84 22.91 -12.77
N GLU A 155 10.94 21.60 -12.61
CA GLU A 155 12.05 20.94 -11.91
C GLU A 155 12.18 19.48 -12.34
N ALA A 156 13.41 18.99 -12.38
CA ALA A 156 13.70 17.56 -12.52
C ALA A 156 14.90 17.22 -11.63
N THR A 157 14.65 16.48 -10.56
CA THR A 157 15.65 16.16 -9.52
C THR A 157 15.69 14.65 -9.30
N LEU A 158 16.90 14.08 -9.30
CA LEU A 158 17.12 12.68 -8.93
C LEU A 158 17.31 12.56 -7.43
N ARG A 159 16.65 11.57 -6.79
CA ARG A 159 16.82 11.20 -5.39
C ARG A 159 16.80 9.69 -5.23
N PHE A 160 17.53 9.18 -4.23
CA PHE A 160 17.36 7.81 -3.77
C PHE A 160 16.30 7.79 -2.67
N VAL A 161 15.20 7.09 -2.93
CA VAL A 161 14.04 7.02 -2.04
C VAL A 161 13.96 5.63 -1.43
N PRO A 162 13.84 5.51 -0.09
CA PRO A 162 13.62 4.23 0.56
C PRO A 162 12.20 3.73 0.31
N TYR A 163 12.09 2.48 -0.13
CA TYR A 163 10.85 1.72 -0.24
C TYR A 163 10.96 0.42 0.53
N TRP A 164 9.95 0.10 1.28
CA TRP A 164 9.76 -1.25 1.78
C TRP A 164 9.15 -2.10 0.68
N ILE A 165 9.83 -3.16 0.27
CA ILE A 165 9.28 -4.14 -0.66
C ILE A 165 8.74 -5.29 0.17
N VAL A 166 7.42 -5.39 0.25
CA VAL A 166 6.71 -6.35 1.12
C VAL A 166 6.13 -7.49 0.29
N PRO A 167 6.71 -8.70 0.35
CA PRO A 167 6.15 -9.86 -0.30
C PRO A 167 4.86 -10.29 0.41
N THR A 168 3.74 -10.29 -0.31
CA THR A 168 2.42 -10.58 0.25
C THR A 168 1.69 -11.58 -0.65
N SER A 169 1.39 -12.76 -0.12
CA SER A 169 0.50 -13.75 -0.73
C SER A 169 -0.91 -13.54 -0.21
N VAL A 170 -1.88 -13.58 -1.11
CA VAL A 170 -3.30 -13.51 -0.77
C VAL A 170 -4.00 -14.72 -1.36
N THR A 171 -4.62 -15.52 -0.49
CA THR A 171 -5.60 -16.54 -0.86
C THR A 171 -6.97 -16.00 -0.48
N ALA A 172 -7.93 -15.97 -1.41
CA ALA A 172 -9.26 -15.51 -1.07
C ALA A 172 -10.34 -16.45 -1.61
N ASP A 173 -11.29 -16.80 -0.75
CA ASP A 173 -12.52 -17.47 -1.16
C ASP A 173 -13.52 -16.41 -1.63
N ILE A 174 -14.06 -16.60 -2.83
CA ILE A 174 -14.99 -15.67 -3.47
C ILE A 174 -16.31 -16.34 -3.79
N GLN A 175 -17.38 -15.59 -3.65
CA GLN A 175 -18.71 -16.00 -4.12
C GLN A 175 -19.29 -14.82 -4.91
N GLY A 176 -20.02 -15.15 -5.95
CA GLY A 176 -20.62 -14.13 -6.79
C GLY A 176 -21.53 -14.70 -7.85
N LEU A 177 -22.09 -13.83 -8.66
CA LEU A 177 -22.95 -14.16 -9.77
C LEU A 177 -22.16 -14.04 -11.08
N LYS A 178 -22.35 -15.01 -11.98
CA LYS A 178 -21.77 -15.00 -13.32
C LYS A 178 -22.86 -15.38 -14.33
N GLY A 179 -22.87 -14.68 -15.45
CA GLY A 179 -23.89 -14.89 -16.47
C GLY A 179 -25.09 -13.99 -16.27
N GLY A 180 -25.78 -13.71 -17.32
CA GLY A 180 -26.81 -12.70 -17.52
C GLY A 180 -26.52 -11.96 -18.82
N GLY A 181 -25.50 -12.40 -19.54
CA GLY A 181 -25.15 -11.88 -20.86
C GLY A 181 -26.26 -12.10 -21.85
N VAL A 182 -26.51 -11.08 -22.65
CA VAL A 182 -27.43 -11.08 -23.78
C VAL A 182 -27.25 -12.35 -24.59
N THR A 183 -28.25 -13.22 -24.56
CA THR A 183 -28.31 -14.40 -25.46
C THR A 183 -28.32 -13.86 -26.88
N THR A 184 -27.24 -14.06 -27.61
CA THR A 184 -27.28 -13.94 -29.07
C THR A 184 -28.33 -14.90 -29.55
N LEU A 185 -29.38 -14.39 -30.17
CA LEU A 185 -30.37 -15.17 -30.87
C LEU A 185 -29.64 -16.07 -31.87
N ASN A 186 -29.53 -17.35 -31.56
CA ASN A 186 -29.06 -18.37 -32.47
C ASN A 186 -30.19 -18.67 -33.43
N THR A 187 -30.37 -17.81 -34.43
CA THR A 187 -31.18 -18.14 -35.60
C THR A 187 -30.36 -19.20 -36.37
N GLY A 188 -30.78 -20.44 -36.24
CA GLY A 188 -30.15 -21.58 -36.90
C GLY A 188 -29.92 -21.31 -38.38
N GLN A 189 -28.80 -21.90 -38.81
CA GLN A 189 -28.30 -22.14 -40.16
C GLN A 189 -27.53 -21.02 -40.86
N GLY A 190 -26.27 -21.30 -41.03
CA GLY A 190 -25.51 -20.95 -42.22
C GLY A 190 -24.48 -19.84 -42.09
N ALA A 191 -23.23 -20.28 -42.10
CA ALA A 191 -22.07 -19.66 -42.72
C ALA A 191 -21.41 -18.47 -41.98
N ALA A 192 -20.21 -18.81 -41.52
CA ALA A 192 -18.94 -18.05 -41.58
C ALA A 192 -19.04 -16.59 -42.00
N GLN A 193 -18.64 -15.74 -41.05
CA GLN A 193 -17.58 -14.74 -41.18
C GLN A 193 -17.58 -13.77 -39.97
N THR A 194 -16.69 -14.01 -39.10
CA THR A 194 -15.65 -13.17 -38.49
C THR A 194 -15.92 -11.68 -38.38
N GLY A 195 -16.04 -11.18 -37.17
CA GLY A 195 -15.19 -10.05 -36.75
C GLY A 195 -15.81 -8.66 -36.65
N LEU A 196 -17.07 -8.40 -36.99
CA LEU A 196 -17.57 -7.02 -36.96
C LEU A 196 -19.03 -6.87 -36.50
N LYS A 197 -19.49 -7.62 -35.48
CA LYS A 197 -20.92 -7.71 -35.14
C LYS A 197 -21.33 -7.29 -33.70
N ILE A 198 -20.49 -6.64 -32.92
CA ILE A 198 -20.89 -6.24 -31.56
C ILE A 198 -21.74 -4.95 -31.55
N GLY A 199 -21.60 -4.09 -32.54
CA GLY A 199 -22.36 -2.83 -32.62
C GLY A 199 -23.73 -2.90 -33.28
N LEU A 200 -23.97 -3.91 -34.16
CA LEU A 200 -25.20 -3.98 -34.96
C LEU A 200 -26.31 -4.82 -34.32
N SER A 201 -25.97 -5.68 -33.37
CA SER A 201 -26.93 -6.59 -32.72
C SER A 201 -27.91 -5.90 -31.76
N ILE A 202 -27.54 -4.74 -31.20
CA ILE A 202 -28.42 -3.97 -30.33
C ILE A 202 -29.54 -3.27 -31.15
N LEU A 203 -29.21 -2.77 -32.33
CA LEU A 203 -30.18 -2.13 -33.21
C LEU A 203 -31.11 -3.14 -33.88
N ALA A 204 -30.62 -4.31 -34.25
CA ALA A 204 -31.46 -5.38 -34.86
C ALA A 204 -32.42 -6.01 -33.83
N GLY A 205 -32.01 -6.13 -32.54
CA GLY A 205 -32.91 -6.59 -31.47
C GLY A 205 -34.07 -5.67 -31.20
N ALA A 206 -33.84 -4.34 -31.23
CA ALA A 206 -34.87 -3.35 -31.03
C ALA A 206 -35.90 -3.33 -32.21
N ALA A 207 -35.43 -3.50 -33.45
CA ALA A 207 -36.27 -3.58 -34.64
C ALA A 207 -37.12 -4.86 -34.68
N ALA A 208 -36.56 -5.99 -34.26
CA ALA A 208 -37.27 -7.29 -34.18
C ALA A 208 -38.32 -7.28 -33.06
N ALA A 209 -38.06 -6.65 -31.93
CA ALA A 209 -39.01 -6.48 -30.84
C ALA A 209 -40.22 -5.54 -31.26
N ALA A 210 -39.94 -4.48 -32.01
CA ALA A 210 -40.98 -3.60 -32.56
C ALA A 210 -41.86 -4.31 -33.58
N ALA A 211 -41.33 -5.16 -34.44
CA ALA A 211 -42.06 -5.95 -35.42
C ALA A 211 -42.91 -7.08 -34.77
N ALA A 212 -42.44 -7.68 -33.69
CA ALA A 212 -43.19 -8.73 -32.99
C ALA A 212 -44.38 -8.18 -32.21
N ASN A 213 -44.30 -6.92 -31.72
CA ASN A 213 -45.36 -6.27 -30.99
C ASN A 213 -46.58 -5.94 -31.87
N GLN A 214 -46.40 -5.82 -33.20
CA GLN A 214 -47.47 -5.59 -34.15
C GLN A 214 -48.27 -6.89 -34.50
N ARG A 215 -47.79 -8.08 -34.13
CA ARG A 215 -48.44 -9.37 -34.43
C ARG A 215 -49.00 -10.07 -33.20
N GLY A 216 -49.12 -9.41 -32.05
CA GLY A 216 -49.75 -9.97 -30.83
C GLY A 216 -49.07 -11.23 -30.25
N GLY A 217 -47.86 -11.55 -30.67
CA GLY A 217 -47.07 -12.68 -30.12
C GLY A 217 -46.22 -12.17 -28.94
N HIS A 218 -46.52 -12.62 -27.71
CA HIS A 218 -45.63 -12.46 -26.58
C HIS A 218 -44.40 -13.32 -26.80
N VAL A 219 -43.30 -12.72 -27.25
CA VAL A 219 -41.98 -13.37 -27.21
C VAL A 219 -41.47 -13.27 -25.75
N GLN A 220 -41.63 -14.36 -25.03
CA GLN A 220 -41.06 -14.52 -23.69
C GLN A 220 -39.54 -14.70 -23.88
N MET A 221 -38.79 -13.60 -23.78
CA MET A 221 -37.32 -13.69 -23.73
C MET A 221 -36.92 -14.32 -22.41
N ASN A 222 -36.57 -15.60 -22.47
CA ASN A 222 -36.00 -16.30 -21.32
C ASN A 222 -34.59 -15.70 -21.08
N GLN A 223 -34.49 -14.68 -20.22
CA GLN A 223 -33.20 -14.14 -19.85
C GLN A 223 -32.44 -15.21 -19.05
N PRO A 224 -31.21 -15.55 -19.44
CA PRO A 224 -30.42 -16.51 -18.68
C PRO A 224 -30.24 -15.96 -17.26
N GLN A 225 -30.69 -16.72 -16.29
CA GLN A 225 -30.56 -16.34 -14.87
C GLN A 225 -29.08 -16.39 -14.50
N PRO A 226 -28.59 -15.42 -13.71
CA PRO A 226 -27.23 -15.44 -13.23
C PRO A 226 -26.98 -16.67 -12.35
N VAL A 227 -25.87 -17.35 -12.59
CA VAL A 227 -25.47 -18.55 -11.85
C VAL A 227 -24.57 -18.12 -10.70
N ARG A 228 -24.85 -18.61 -9.48
CA ARG A 228 -23.99 -18.41 -8.33
C ARG A 228 -22.73 -19.28 -8.47
N VAL A 229 -21.58 -18.64 -8.39
CA VAL A 229 -20.25 -19.26 -8.54
C VAL A 229 -19.48 -19.10 -7.24
N ARG A 230 -18.76 -20.15 -6.85
CA ARG A 230 -17.74 -20.11 -5.79
C ARG A 230 -16.40 -20.42 -6.43
N ASP A 231 -15.39 -19.62 -6.12
CA ASP A 231 -14.04 -19.79 -6.65
C ASP A 231 -13.02 -19.39 -5.58
N ARG A 232 -11.76 -19.73 -5.80
CA ARG A 232 -10.65 -19.37 -4.94
C ARG A 232 -9.55 -18.73 -5.78
N ILE A 233 -9.10 -17.57 -5.37
CA ILE A 233 -7.95 -16.90 -5.98
C ILE A 233 -6.72 -17.06 -5.11
N ASN A 234 -5.57 -17.23 -5.77
CA ASN A 234 -4.25 -17.21 -5.14
C ASN A 234 -3.39 -16.23 -5.94
N VAL A 235 -2.95 -15.18 -5.29
CA VAL A 235 -2.15 -14.11 -5.91
C VAL A 235 -0.98 -13.75 -5.02
N PHE A 236 0.13 -13.39 -5.66
CA PHE A 236 1.34 -12.95 -4.98
C PHE A 236 1.71 -11.55 -5.47
N TYR A 237 2.06 -10.68 -4.53
CA TYR A 237 2.47 -9.31 -4.80
C TYR A 237 3.79 -9.01 -4.12
N GLN A 238 4.63 -8.22 -4.79
CA GLN A 238 5.74 -7.50 -4.18
C GLN A 238 5.33 -6.03 -4.10
N ILE A 239 4.82 -5.63 -2.95
CA ILE A 239 4.20 -4.32 -2.80
C ILE A 239 5.25 -3.31 -2.34
N PRO A 240 5.55 -2.29 -3.15
CA PRO A 240 6.40 -1.19 -2.74
C PRO A 240 5.60 -0.22 -1.85
N VAL A 241 6.13 0.07 -0.67
CA VAL A 241 5.60 1.07 0.25
C VAL A 241 6.65 2.14 0.45
N VAL A 242 6.33 3.40 0.14
CA VAL A 242 7.27 4.50 0.33
C VAL A 242 7.65 4.62 1.80
N GLY A 243 8.96 4.67 2.07
CA GLY A 243 9.52 4.69 3.43
C GLY A 243 9.48 6.06 4.12
N VAL A 244 8.93 7.09 3.46
CA VAL A 244 8.90 8.48 3.95
C VAL A 244 7.48 8.99 3.98
N ARG A 245 6.94 9.30 5.17
CA ARG A 245 5.55 9.79 5.35
C ARG A 245 5.26 11.08 4.59
N GLY A 246 6.22 12.00 4.57
CA GLY A 246 6.13 13.22 3.78
C GLY A 246 5.96 12.98 2.28
N TYR A 247 6.25 11.78 1.82
CA TYR A 247 6.17 11.32 0.43
C TYR A 247 4.99 10.36 0.18
N ASN A 248 4.04 10.24 1.09
CA ASN A 248 2.88 9.35 0.94
C ASN A 248 2.07 9.61 -0.35
N LYS A 249 1.99 10.86 -0.80
CA LYS A 249 1.38 11.21 -2.10
C LYS A 249 2.16 10.68 -3.30
N TYR A 250 3.39 10.21 -3.08
CA TYR A 250 4.26 9.60 -4.07
C TYR A 250 4.35 8.08 -3.88
N GLN A 251 3.36 7.48 -3.22
CA GLN A 251 3.21 6.04 -3.18
C GLN A 251 3.04 5.53 -4.61
N PRO A 252 3.79 4.49 -5.03
CA PRO A 252 3.67 3.94 -6.37
C PRO A 252 2.24 3.58 -6.75
N ASP A 253 1.89 3.79 -8.02
CA ASP A 253 0.59 3.52 -8.58
C ASP A 253 0.21 2.03 -8.49
N ASP A 254 -1.10 1.73 -8.53
CA ASP A 254 -1.62 0.36 -8.43
C ASP A 254 -0.96 -0.58 -9.46
N GLY A 255 -0.29 -1.61 -8.94
CA GLY A 255 0.38 -2.62 -9.78
C GLY A 255 1.79 -2.25 -10.23
N TYR A 256 2.33 -1.10 -9.83
CA TYR A 256 3.74 -0.80 -10.07
C TYR A 256 4.63 -1.68 -9.17
N THR A 257 5.70 -2.23 -9.75
CA THR A 257 6.73 -2.98 -9.03
C THR A 257 8.11 -2.60 -9.56
N PHE A 258 9.07 -2.44 -8.66
CA PHE A 258 10.46 -2.26 -9.04
C PHE A 258 11.05 -3.55 -9.61
N ASN A 259 11.90 -3.43 -10.61
CA ASN A 259 12.69 -4.56 -11.09
C ASN A 259 13.85 -4.83 -10.12
N VAL A 260 13.62 -5.70 -9.15
CA VAL A 260 14.62 -6.01 -8.11
C VAL A 260 15.71 -7.01 -8.55
N GLN A 261 15.68 -7.51 -9.78
CA GLN A 261 16.70 -8.47 -10.27
C GLN A 261 18.12 -7.88 -10.33
N GLY A 262 18.24 -6.58 -10.50
CA GLY A 262 19.52 -5.87 -10.53
C GLY A 262 19.89 -5.20 -9.22
N LYS A 263 19.23 -5.51 -8.10
CA LYS A 263 19.53 -4.92 -6.81
C LYS A 263 20.91 -5.38 -6.29
N SER A 264 21.63 -4.47 -5.66
CA SER A 264 22.86 -4.75 -4.94
C SER A 264 22.68 -4.39 -3.46
N SER A 265 23.56 -4.87 -2.58
CA SER A 265 23.61 -4.37 -1.21
C SER A 265 23.79 -2.85 -1.24
N TYR A 266 23.10 -2.18 -0.33
CA TYR A 266 23.17 -0.72 -0.25
C TYR A 266 24.61 -0.26 0.00
N ASP A 267 25.06 0.68 -0.81
CA ASP A 267 26.36 1.35 -0.67
C ASP A 267 26.19 2.84 -1.03
N LYS A 268 26.33 3.70 -0.02
CA LYS A 268 26.21 5.15 -0.20
C LYS A 268 27.17 5.72 -1.26
N LYS A 269 28.34 5.11 -1.45
CA LYS A 269 29.29 5.55 -2.48
C LYS A 269 28.74 5.41 -3.89
N LYS A 270 27.86 4.44 -4.12
CA LYS A 270 27.22 4.21 -5.42
C LYS A 270 26.14 5.25 -5.76
N THR A 271 25.69 6.05 -4.78
CA THR A 271 24.73 7.14 -5.08
C THR A 271 25.35 8.30 -5.83
N GLY A 272 26.70 8.35 -5.91
CA GLY A 272 27.41 9.41 -6.64
C GLY A 272 27.19 10.82 -6.09
N GLY A 273 26.87 10.95 -4.78
CA GLY A 273 26.54 12.24 -4.16
C GLY A 273 25.10 12.71 -4.36
N VAL A 274 24.28 11.91 -5.02
CA VAL A 274 22.82 12.17 -5.13
C VAL A 274 22.18 12.08 -3.77
N GLU A 275 21.24 12.97 -3.49
CA GLU A 275 20.47 13.01 -2.24
C GLU A 275 19.79 11.66 -1.98
N THR A 276 20.04 11.11 -0.80
CA THR A 276 19.38 9.90 -0.31
C THR A 276 18.48 10.28 0.85
N LEU A 277 17.21 9.94 0.73
CA LEU A 277 16.25 10.23 1.77
C LEU A 277 16.32 9.21 2.90
N ASP A 278 16.29 9.68 4.13
CA ASP A 278 16.03 8.86 5.30
C ASP A 278 14.52 8.64 5.46
N GLY A 279 14.14 7.52 6.11
CA GLY A 279 12.75 7.14 6.26
C GLY A 279 12.19 7.41 7.67
N ASP A 280 10.88 7.48 7.73
CA ASP A 280 10.11 7.58 8.98
C ASP A 280 8.95 6.57 9.06
N VAL A 281 8.92 5.62 8.11
CA VAL A 281 7.98 4.49 8.08
C VAL A 281 8.69 3.23 8.53
N THR A 282 8.21 2.61 9.61
CA THR A 282 8.76 1.35 10.11
C THR A 282 8.34 0.17 9.24
N GLU A 283 9.06 -0.96 9.34
CA GLU A 283 8.67 -2.20 8.65
C GLU A 283 7.26 -2.67 9.03
N GLN A 284 6.89 -2.53 10.31
CA GLN A 284 5.56 -2.91 10.77
C GLN A 284 4.45 -2.08 10.12
N GLU A 285 4.63 -0.77 10.02
CA GLU A 285 3.68 0.11 9.34
C GLU A 285 3.61 -0.18 7.84
N ALA A 286 4.77 -0.44 7.22
CA ALA A 286 4.83 -0.82 5.82
C ALA A 286 4.09 -2.13 5.56
N ASN A 287 4.24 -3.14 6.44
CA ASN A 287 3.52 -4.41 6.34
C ASN A 287 2.01 -4.23 6.45
N GLN A 288 1.52 -3.40 7.38
CA GLN A 288 0.10 -3.09 7.51
C GLN A 288 -0.45 -2.38 6.27
N PHE A 289 0.29 -1.41 5.75
CA PHE A 289 -0.10 -0.70 4.55
C PHE A 289 -0.09 -1.61 3.31
N ALA A 290 0.94 -2.45 3.15
CA ALA A 290 1.02 -3.44 2.08
C ALA A 290 -0.13 -4.44 2.14
N GLN A 291 -0.55 -4.88 3.33
CA GLN A 291 -1.71 -5.75 3.48
C GLN A 291 -2.99 -5.11 2.97
N SER A 292 -3.21 -3.83 3.26
CA SER A 292 -4.38 -3.09 2.77
C SER A 292 -4.39 -2.94 1.24
N LEU A 293 -3.23 -2.69 0.64
CA LEU A 293 -3.08 -2.66 -0.82
C LEU A 293 -3.28 -4.04 -1.45
N ALA A 294 -2.71 -5.09 -0.84
CA ALA A 294 -2.89 -6.46 -1.29
C ALA A 294 -4.36 -6.88 -1.30
N GLN A 295 -5.12 -6.49 -0.27
CA GLN A 295 -6.56 -6.71 -0.22
C GLN A 295 -7.28 -6.03 -1.39
N LYS A 296 -7.00 -4.75 -1.63
CA LYS A 296 -7.56 -3.98 -2.75
C LYS A 296 -7.26 -4.65 -4.10
N TYR A 297 -6.00 -5.09 -4.29
CA TYR A 297 -5.59 -5.74 -5.55
C TYR A 297 -6.25 -7.12 -5.72
N ALA A 298 -6.29 -7.92 -4.67
CA ALA A 298 -6.94 -9.23 -4.71
C ALA A 298 -8.45 -9.12 -4.93
N GLU A 299 -9.11 -8.13 -4.33
CA GLU A 299 -10.53 -7.86 -4.60
C GLU A 299 -10.77 -7.44 -6.05
N LYS A 300 -9.88 -6.63 -6.63
CA LYS A 300 -9.93 -6.27 -8.06
C LYS A 300 -9.78 -7.50 -8.96
N GLU A 301 -8.90 -8.45 -8.60
CA GLU A 301 -8.78 -9.72 -9.30
C GLU A 301 -10.03 -10.62 -9.13
N ALA A 302 -10.61 -10.65 -7.93
CA ALA A 302 -11.85 -11.36 -7.67
C ALA A 302 -13.01 -10.84 -8.55
N ARG A 303 -13.12 -9.51 -8.70
CA ARG A 303 -14.14 -8.86 -9.55
C ARG A 303 -13.98 -9.16 -11.05
N LYS A 304 -12.81 -9.66 -11.49
CA LYS A 304 -12.64 -10.13 -12.87
C LYS A 304 -13.19 -11.54 -13.09
N ARG A 305 -13.40 -12.31 -12.01
CA ARG A 305 -13.89 -13.71 -12.07
C ARG A 305 -15.40 -13.82 -12.08
N VAL A 306 -16.10 -12.83 -11.52
CA VAL A 306 -17.56 -12.79 -11.37
C VAL A 306 -18.09 -11.43 -11.82
N ASP A 307 -19.33 -11.40 -12.34
CA ASP A 307 -19.96 -10.15 -12.77
C ASP A 307 -20.47 -9.34 -11.56
N THR A 308 -20.89 -10.04 -10.50
CA THR A 308 -21.26 -9.44 -9.21
C THR A 308 -20.57 -10.20 -8.08
N LEU A 309 -19.72 -9.52 -7.34
CA LEU A 309 -19.04 -10.10 -6.16
C LEU A 309 -19.95 -9.97 -4.95
N GLU A 310 -20.38 -11.11 -4.38
CA GLU A 310 -21.25 -11.17 -3.19
C GLU A 310 -20.44 -11.35 -1.91
N SER A 311 -19.34 -12.11 -1.95
CA SER A 311 -18.47 -12.36 -0.80
C SER A 311 -17.02 -12.45 -1.22
N PHE A 312 -16.15 -11.89 -0.38
CA PHE A 312 -14.70 -11.92 -0.55
C PHE A 312 -14.06 -12.11 0.83
N VAL A 313 -13.43 -13.27 1.06
CA VAL A 313 -12.82 -13.62 2.35
C VAL A 313 -11.33 -13.86 2.13
N PRO A 314 -10.45 -12.84 2.36
CA PRO A 314 -9.03 -12.94 2.12
C PRO A 314 -8.27 -13.51 3.34
N TYR A 315 -7.23 -14.29 3.04
CA TYR A 315 -6.20 -14.77 3.96
C TYR A 315 -4.85 -14.26 3.48
N PHE A 316 -4.09 -13.63 4.37
CA PHE A 316 -2.80 -13.02 4.04
C PHE A 316 -1.65 -13.80 4.64
N GLN A 317 -0.58 -13.94 3.85
CA GLN A 317 0.71 -14.42 4.31
C GLN A 317 1.77 -13.45 3.82
N GLN A 318 2.46 -12.79 4.75
CA GLN A 318 3.54 -11.86 4.47
C GLN A 318 4.89 -12.46 4.88
N SER A 319 5.91 -12.20 4.08
CA SER A 319 7.30 -12.45 4.44
C SER A 319 7.96 -11.15 4.91
N PRO A 320 9.05 -11.21 5.67
CA PRO A 320 9.80 -10.03 6.08
C PRO A 320 10.14 -9.14 4.88
N GLY A 321 9.87 -7.85 5.03
CA GLY A 321 10.11 -6.84 4.02
C GLY A 321 11.60 -6.66 3.72
N GLU A 322 11.89 -6.05 2.58
CA GLU A 322 13.24 -5.63 2.19
C GLU A 322 13.22 -4.10 2.04
N LEU A 323 14.23 -3.44 2.60
CA LEU A 323 14.43 -2.00 2.36
C LEU A 323 15.20 -1.81 1.06
N LEU A 324 14.60 -1.12 0.11
CA LEU A 324 15.17 -0.82 -1.20
C LEU A 324 15.30 0.69 -1.38
N HIS A 325 16.53 1.18 -1.56
CA HIS A 325 16.74 2.54 -2.06
C HIS A 325 16.70 2.53 -3.59
N ALA A 326 15.62 3.10 -4.13
CA ALA A 326 15.42 3.21 -5.57
C ALA A 326 15.75 4.63 -6.07
N PRO A 327 16.46 4.77 -7.20
CA PRO A 327 16.66 6.06 -7.84
C PRO A 327 15.34 6.53 -8.47
N VAL A 328 14.88 7.69 -8.07
CA VAL A 328 13.61 8.26 -8.54
C VAL A 328 13.87 9.68 -9.06
N TRP A 329 13.48 9.92 -10.30
CA TRP A 329 13.41 11.25 -10.87
C TRP A 329 12.10 11.91 -10.48
N PHE A 330 12.17 12.99 -9.74
CA PHE A 330 11.04 13.86 -9.38
C PHE A 330 10.93 14.96 -10.41
N VAL A 331 9.90 14.90 -11.26
CA VAL A 331 9.63 15.90 -12.27
C VAL A 331 8.40 16.69 -11.84
N ARG A 332 8.58 18.01 -11.67
CA ARG A 332 7.46 18.96 -11.50
C ARG A 332 7.22 19.71 -12.79
N TYR A 333 5.98 19.85 -13.14
CA TYR A 333 5.59 20.53 -14.37
C TYR A 333 4.26 21.25 -14.22
N ARG A 334 3.98 22.17 -15.14
CA ARG A 334 2.73 22.89 -15.27
C ARG A 334 2.20 22.76 -16.70
N HIS A 335 0.91 22.55 -16.86
CA HIS A 335 0.30 22.47 -18.18
C HIS A 335 -0.62 23.67 -18.41
N LYS A 336 -0.35 24.50 -19.41
CA LYS A 336 -1.15 25.68 -19.78
C LYS A 336 -1.56 26.57 -18.61
N GLY A 337 -0.62 26.88 -17.72
CA GLY A 337 -0.87 27.73 -16.55
C GLY A 337 -1.74 27.13 -15.46
N THR A 338 -2.02 25.81 -15.48
CA THR A 338 -2.77 25.12 -14.41
C THR A 338 -1.93 24.95 -13.15
N LYS A 339 -2.48 24.26 -12.13
CA LYS A 339 -1.74 23.88 -10.92
C LYS A 339 -0.46 23.10 -11.27
N GLU A 340 0.51 23.15 -10.38
CA GLU A 340 1.69 22.28 -10.47
C GLU A 340 1.29 20.83 -10.31
N MET A 341 1.89 19.99 -11.12
CA MET A 341 1.71 18.54 -11.17
C MET A 341 3.09 17.86 -11.11
N PHE A 342 3.09 16.59 -10.78
CA PHE A 342 4.32 15.82 -10.68
C PHE A 342 4.27 14.53 -11.50
N ILE A 343 5.45 14.02 -11.83
CA ILE A 343 5.68 12.68 -12.36
C ILE A 343 6.87 12.09 -11.62
N LEU A 344 6.75 10.86 -11.16
CA LEU A 344 7.84 10.07 -10.59
C LEU A 344 8.28 9.03 -11.62
N ILE A 345 9.58 8.98 -11.90
CA ILE A 345 10.12 8.10 -12.92
C ILE A 345 11.22 7.24 -12.29
N ASP A 346 11.13 5.93 -12.46
CA ASP A 346 12.14 4.98 -12.03
C ASP A 346 13.45 5.19 -12.79
N GLY A 347 14.48 5.61 -12.08
CA GLY A 347 15.82 5.85 -12.63
C GLY A 347 16.54 4.58 -13.06
N ASN A 348 16.07 3.40 -12.68
CA ASN A 348 16.62 2.13 -13.12
C ASN A 348 15.92 1.58 -14.37
N ALA A 349 14.58 1.64 -14.41
CA ALA A 349 13.77 1.01 -15.45
C ALA A 349 13.21 1.97 -16.49
N SER A 350 13.37 3.29 -16.33
CA SER A 350 12.81 4.33 -17.22
C SER A 350 11.28 4.25 -17.34
N LYS A 351 10.60 3.85 -16.25
CA LYS A 351 9.14 3.73 -16.20
C LYS A 351 8.56 4.77 -15.25
N VAL A 352 7.37 5.24 -15.55
CA VAL A 352 6.65 6.09 -14.60
C VAL A 352 6.14 5.25 -13.44
N ILE A 353 6.49 5.67 -12.23
CA ILE A 353 6.09 5.06 -10.95
C ILE A 353 4.70 5.54 -10.59
N ASP A 354 4.48 6.85 -10.65
CA ASP A 354 3.25 7.55 -10.35
C ASP A 354 3.26 8.96 -10.97
N GLY A 355 2.12 9.61 -11.06
CA GLY A 355 2.05 10.99 -11.52
C GLY A 355 0.64 11.52 -11.68
N GLU A 356 0.54 12.84 -11.71
CA GLU A 356 -0.69 13.55 -12.01
C GLU A 356 -0.74 13.88 -13.50
N ARG A 357 -1.90 13.80 -14.11
CA ARG A 357 -2.17 14.23 -15.49
C ARG A 357 -3.17 15.38 -15.52
N PRO A 358 -3.03 16.32 -16.44
CA PRO A 358 -4.04 17.36 -16.60
C PRO A 358 -5.36 16.73 -17.04
N SER A 359 -6.48 17.31 -16.57
CA SER A 359 -7.79 16.97 -17.10
C SER A 359 -7.89 17.44 -18.55
N VAL A 360 -8.32 16.56 -19.44
CA VAL A 360 -8.56 16.88 -20.87
C VAL A 360 -10.06 17.06 -21.04
N SER A 361 -10.51 18.30 -21.31
CA SER A 361 -11.88 18.54 -21.73
C SER A 361 -12.02 18.29 -23.22
N LEU A 362 -13.06 17.60 -23.61
CA LEU A 362 -13.50 17.47 -25.02
C LEU A 362 -14.20 18.79 -25.45
N TRP A 363 -13.41 19.82 -25.83
CA TRP A 363 -13.93 20.97 -26.51
C TRP A 363 -13.12 21.23 -27.76
#